data_64d169f93beee2c34590cea7c0644617
#
_entry.id   64d169f93beee2c34590cea7c0644617
#
_cell.length_a   1.000
_cell.length_b   1.000
_cell.length_c   1.000
_cell.angle_alpha   90.00
_cell.angle_beta   90.00
_cell.angle_gamma   90.00
#
_symmetry.space_group_name_H-M   'P 1'
#
loop_
_entity.id
_entity.type
_entity.pdbx_description
1 polymer ?
#
loop_
_entity_poly.entity_id
_entity_poly.type
_entity_poly.pdbx_seq_one_letter_code
_entity_poly.pdbx_strand_id
1 'polypeptide(L)'
;MHLEPPLLVLPNAWDVASGKALAGIKGCRALATTSAGVARSLGHEDGERAPVAEMVEAARRIAAAVDLPVTADLERGYGDPVGTARAAWEAGLVGINFEDSTRAGLVPLDEQMEAIGAIRAAVALSPDWMEAAA
;
A
#
# COMPACT_ATOMS: atom_id res chain seq x y z
N MET A 1 0.33 15.85 -4.43
CA MET A 1 -0.14 15.93 -3.02
C MET A 1 0.99 15.99 -1.97
N HIS A 2 2.06 15.21 -2.12
CA HIS A 2 3.18 15.20 -1.15
C HIS A 2 4.17 16.37 -1.28
N LEU A 3 4.13 17.11 -2.39
CA LEU A 3 5.12 18.14 -2.72
C LEU A 3 4.70 19.57 -2.36
N GLU A 4 3.46 19.76 -1.87
CA GLU A 4 2.92 21.08 -1.56
C GLU A 4 2.40 21.14 -0.11
N PRO A 5 2.61 22.27 0.60
CA PRO A 5 1.98 22.47 1.91
C PRO A 5 0.44 22.60 1.79
N PRO A 6 -0.33 22.17 2.80
CA PRO A 6 0.14 21.57 4.06
C PRO A 6 0.61 20.11 3.90
N LEU A 7 1.44 19.66 4.86
CA LEU A 7 1.90 18.26 4.92
C LEU A 7 0.73 17.28 4.80
N LEU A 8 0.88 16.28 3.94
CA LEU A 8 -0.07 15.18 3.85
C LEU A 8 0.22 14.16 4.96
N VAL A 9 -0.70 14.01 5.88
CA VAL A 9 -0.67 12.98 6.92
C VAL A 9 -1.51 11.80 6.45
N LEU A 10 -0.93 10.60 6.48
CA LEU A 10 -1.58 9.34 6.12
C LEU A 10 -1.78 8.49 7.38
N PRO A 11 -2.93 8.60 8.06
CA PRO A 11 -3.21 7.71 9.18
C PRO A 11 -3.37 6.27 8.69
N ASN A 12 -2.90 5.31 9.50
CA ASN A 12 -2.82 3.91 9.12
C ASN A 12 -4.05 3.13 9.60
N ALA A 13 -4.72 2.47 8.66
CA ALA A 13 -5.83 1.55 8.92
C ALA A 13 -5.36 0.10 8.82
N TRP A 14 -6.02 -0.81 9.52
CA TRP A 14 -5.75 -2.25 9.50
C TRP A 14 -6.98 -3.11 9.22
N ASP A 15 -8.17 -2.51 9.23
CA ASP A 15 -9.45 -3.12 8.88
C ASP A 15 -10.45 -2.04 8.41
N VAL A 16 -11.63 -2.47 7.98
CA VAL A 16 -12.68 -1.57 7.51
C VAL A 16 -13.17 -0.63 8.61
N ALA A 17 -13.23 -1.08 9.86
CA ALA A 17 -13.72 -0.29 10.97
C ALA A 17 -12.75 0.86 11.29
N SER A 18 -11.47 0.58 11.39
CA SER A 18 -10.42 1.59 11.56
C SER A 18 -10.36 2.55 10.38
N GLY A 19 -10.47 2.04 9.14
CA GLY A 19 -10.53 2.86 7.93
C GLY A 19 -11.66 3.88 7.95
N LYS A 20 -12.88 3.45 8.26
CA LYS A 20 -14.03 4.35 8.39
C LYS A 20 -13.88 5.37 9.52
N ALA A 21 -13.36 4.94 10.67
CA ALA A 21 -13.13 5.84 11.81
C ALA A 21 -12.12 6.94 11.45
N LEU A 22 -11.02 6.59 10.80
CA LEU A 22 -9.98 7.53 10.38
C LEU A 22 -10.47 8.46 9.26
N ALA A 23 -11.20 7.93 8.27
CA ALA A 23 -11.77 8.72 7.18
C ALA A 23 -12.77 9.76 7.67
N GLY A 24 -13.47 9.49 8.79
CA GLY A 24 -14.39 10.43 9.43
C GLY A 24 -13.73 11.60 10.17
N ILE A 25 -12.40 11.59 10.34
CA ILE A 25 -11.67 12.66 11.02
C ILE A 25 -11.58 13.88 10.10
N LYS A 26 -12.02 15.04 10.62
CA LYS A 26 -11.95 16.31 9.85
C LYS A 26 -10.52 16.62 9.43
N GLY A 27 -10.32 16.77 8.12
CA GLY A 27 -9.01 17.08 7.54
C GLY A 27 -8.21 15.84 7.11
N CYS A 28 -8.71 14.63 7.33
CA CYS A 28 -8.17 13.43 6.72
C CYS A 28 -8.39 13.50 5.20
N ARG A 29 -7.32 13.35 4.43
CA ARG A 29 -7.34 13.51 2.96
C ARG A 29 -6.99 12.22 2.22
N ALA A 30 -6.34 11.29 2.89
CA ALA A 30 -5.98 9.98 2.38
C ALA A 30 -5.64 9.06 3.55
N LEU A 31 -5.66 7.76 3.32
CA LEU A 31 -5.29 6.74 4.30
C LEU A 31 -4.11 5.91 3.78
N ALA A 32 -3.39 5.30 4.70
CA ALA A 32 -2.51 4.18 4.40
C ALA A 32 -2.99 2.93 5.16
N THR A 33 -2.53 1.74 4.75
CA THR A 33 -2.63 0.57 5.62
C THR A 33 -1.32 0.38 6.40
N THR A 34 -1.32 -0.53 7.36
CA THR A 34 -0.12 -1.00 8.05
C THR A 34 -0.03 -2.51 7.92
N SER A 35 1.09 -3.00 7.36
CA SER A 35 1.32 -4.44 7.16
C SER A 35 1.14 -5.22 8.45
N ALA A 36 1.80 -4.80 9.52
CA ALA A 36 1.72 -5.42 10.83
C ALA A 36 0.29 -5.44 11.42
N GLY A 37 -0.46 -4.35 11.25
CA GLY A 37 -1.85 -4.24 11.71
C GLY A 37 -2.78 -5.15 10.92
N VAL A 38 -2.68 -5.13 9.60
CA VAL A 38 -3.47 -5.99 8.69
C VAL A 38 -3.16 -7.46 8.95
N ALA A 39 -1.88 -7.86 8.96
CA ALA A 39 -1.49 -9.24 9.23
C ALA A 39 -2.08 -9.75 10.55
N ARG A 40 -1.96 -8.98 11.64
CA ARG A 40 -2.54 -9.35 12.94
C ARG A 40 -4.05 -9.45 12.90
N SER A 41 -4.75 -8.57 12.18
CA SER A 41 -6.20 -8.63 12.05
C SER A 41 -6.67 -9.88 11.31
N LEU A 42 -5.82 -10.45 10.46
CA LEU A 42 -6.04 -11.70 9.73
C LEU A 42 -5.54 -12.94 10.50
N GLY A 43 -4.91 -12.77 11.66
CA GLY A 43 -4.38 -13.86 12.48
C GLY A 43 -2.96 -14.30 12.11
N HIS A 44 -2.23 -13.48 11.35
CA HIS A 44 -0.85 -13.74 10.95
C HIS A 44 0.16 -12.88 11.73
N GLU A 45 1.41 -13.32 11.73
CA GLU A 45 2.54 -12.48 12.13
C GLU A 45 2.96 -11.55 10.99
N ASP A 46 3.60 -10.45 11.35
CA ASP A 46 4.23 -9.49 10.45
C ASP A 46 5.47 -10.06 9.74
N GLY A 47 5.93 -9.41 8.67
CA GLY A 47 7.14 -9.78 7.94
C GLY A 47 6.89 -10.82 6.84
N GLU A 48 5.95 -10.55 5.95
CA GLU A 48 5.55 -11.37 4.80
C GLU A 48 5.09 -12.78 5.18
N ARG A 49 4.44 -12.93 6.37
CA ARG A 49 3.91 -14.21 6.86
C ARG A 49 2.49 -14.49 6.40
N ALA A 50 1.71 -13.46 6.16
CA ALA A 50 0.39 -13.59 5.57
C ALA A 50 0.49 -13.89 4.06
N PRO A 51 -0.45 -14.63 3.46
CA PRO A 51 -0.56 -14.71 2.00
C PRO A 51 -0.81 -13.32 1.40
N VAL A 52 -0.05 -12.93 0.37
CA VAL A 52 -0.18 -11.63 -0.28
C VAL A 52 -1.62 -11.34 -0.75
N ALA A 53 -2.33 -12.35 -1.23
CA ALA A 53 -3.72 -12.20 -1.66
C ALA A 53 -4.65 -11.77 -0.51
N GLU A 54 -4.42 -12.22 0.71
CA GLU A 54 -5.19 -11.80 1.88
C GLU A 54 -4.86 -10.37 2.28
N MET A 55 -3.60 -9.95 2.18
CA MET A 55 -3.16 -8.59 2.46
C MET A 55 -3.76 -7.59 1.47
N VAL A 56 -3.69 -7.90 0.18
CA VAL A 56 -4.28 -7.07 -0.88
C VAL A 56 -5.81 -7.01 -0.75
N GLU A 57 -6.46 -8.13 -0.46
CA GLU A 57 -7.92 -8.16 -0.26
C GLU A 57 -8.36 -7.35 0.96
N ALA A 58 -7.61 -7.40 2.06
CA ALA A 58 -7.88 -6.57 3.24
C ALA A 58 -7.76 -5.07 2.90
N ALA A 59 -6.71 -4.66 2.19
CA ALA A 59 -6.52 -3.29 1.74
C ALA A 59 -7.62 -2.86 0.75
N ARG A 60 -8.02 -3.74 -0.17
CA ARG A 60 -9.15 -3.50 -1.10
C ARG A 60 -10.46 -3.24 -0.36
N ARG A 61 -10.75 -4.01 0.69
CA ARG A 61 -11.96 -3.81 1.52
C ARG A 61 -11.94 -2.47 2.24
N ILE A 62 -10.79 -2.03 2.71
CA ILE A 62 -10.62 -0.72 3.32
C ILE A 62 -10.89 0.37 2.27
N ALA A 63 -10.25 0.29 1.09
CA ALA A 63 -10.43 1.24 0.01
C ALA A 63 -11.88 1.33 -0.46
N ALA A 64 -12.56 0.19 -0.63
CA ALA A 64 -13.96 0.16 -1.03
C ALA A 64 -14.95 0.70 0.02
N ALA A 65 -14.50 0.88 1.26
CA ALA A 65 -15.36 1.31 2.37
C ALA A 65 -15.26 2.81 2.70
N VAL A 66 -14.38 3.55 2.00
CA VAL A 66 -14.13 4.98 2.22
C VAL A 66 -14.06 5.74 0.89
N ASP A 67 -14.39 7.04 0.91
CA ASP A 67 -14.32 7.90 -0.27
C ASP A 67 -12.95 8.62 -0.39
N LEU A 68 -11.94 8.14 0.32
CA LEU A 68 -10.59 8.71 0.34
C LEU A 68 -9.61 7.80 -0.41
N PRO A 69 -8.58 8.36 -1.05
CA PRO A 69 -7.48 7.57 -1.59
C PRO A 69 -6.82 6.73 -0.50
N VAL A 70 -6.51 5.47 -0.82
CA VAL A 70 -5.86 4.53 0.10
C VAL A 70 -4.59 3.98 -0.52
N THR A 71 -3.47 4.06 0.21
CA THR A 71 -2.23 3.36 -0.12
C THR A 71 -2.08 2.11 0.74
N ALA A 72 -1.38 1.10 0.25
CA ALA A 72 -1.12 -0.12 1.02
C ALA A 72 0.35 -0.25 1.39
N ASP A 73 0.60 -0.68 2.62
CA ASP A 73 1.89 -1.17 3.06
C ASP A 73 1.97 -2.66 2.70
N LEU A 74 2.80 -2.97 1.71
CA LEU A 74 2.98 -4.31 1.14
C LEU A 74 4.42 -4.82 1.30
N GLU A 75 5.09 -4.34 2.34
CA GLU A 75 6.43 -4.80 2.76
C GLU A 75 7.42 -4.82 1.57
N ARG A 76 8.01 -5.96 1.24
CA ARG A 76 8.90 -6.13 0.09
C ARG A 76 8.25 -6.76 -1.14
N GLY A 77 6.92 -6.88 -1.16
CA GLY A 77 6.18 -7.40 -2.30
C GLY A 77 6.11 -8.93 -2.34
N TYR A 78 6.33 -9.61 -1.22
CA TYR A 78 6.05 -11.05 -1.04
C TYR A 78 6.73 -11.95 -2.09
N GLY A 79 7.96 -11.62 -2.46
CA GLY A 79 8.74 -12.37 -3.45
C GLY A 79 8.41 -12.08 -4.92
N ASP A 80 7.35 -11.34 -5.20
CA ASP A 80 6.98 -10.82 -6.52
C ASP A 80 6.52 -9.35 -6.42
N PRO A 81 7.46 -8.39 -6.32
CA PRO A 81 7.12 -6.98 -6.15
C PRO A 81 6.25 -6.42 -7.28
N VAL A 82 6.50 -6.85 -8.51
CA VAL A 82 5.75 -6.38 -9.68
C VAL A 82 4.32 -6.93 -9.69
N GLY A 83 4.14 -8.22 -9.45
CA GLY A 83 2.83 -8.85 -9.35
C GLY A 83 2.02 -8.29 -8.17
N THR A 84 2.67 -8.07 -7.03
CA THR A 84 2.04 -7.46 -5.85
C THR A 84 1.58 -6.03 -6.13
N ALA A 85 2.41 -5.21 -6.79
CA ALA A 85 2.04 -3.84 -7.16
C ALA A 85 0.87 -3.80 -8.15
N ARG A 86 0.83 -4.71 -9.13
CA ARG A 86 -0.31 -4.86 -10.05
C ARG A 86 -1.59 -5.26 -9.32
N ALA A 87 -1.52 -6.26 -8.44
CA ALA A 87 -2.67 -6.68 -7.65
C ALA A 87 -3.21 -5.54 -6.77
N ALA A 88 -2.33 -4.74 -6.17
CA ALA A 88 -2.71 -3.55 -5.41
C ALA A 88 -3.42 -2.52 -6.30
N TRP A 89 -2.90 -2.26 -7.48
CA TRP A 89 -3.52 -1.37 -8.46
C TRP A 89 -4.92 -1.84 -8.88
N GLU A 90 -5.04 -3.11 -9.27
CA GLU A 90 -6.32 -3.74 -9.65
C GLU A 90 -7.33 -3.73 -8.50
N ALA A 91 -6.84 -3.73 -7.26
CA ALA A 91 -7.66 -3.59 -6.06
C ALA A 91 -8.15 -2.16 -5.77
N GLY A 92 -7.79 -1.16 -6.61
CA GLY A 92 -8.18 0.24 -6.47
C GLY A 92 -7.33 1.04 -5.48
N LEU A 93 -6.14 0.56 -5.14
CA LEU A 93 -5.20 1.28 -4.29
C LEU A 93 -4.42 2.30 -5.14
N VAL A 94 -4.19 3.50 -4.59
CA VAL A 94 -3.53 4.61 -5.31
C VAL A 94 -2.02 4.66 -5.09
N GLY A 95 -1.47 3.75 -4.31
CA GLY A 95 -0.04 3.65 -4.04
C GLY A 95 0.30 2.51 -3.11
N ILE A 96 1.59 2.23 -3.01
CA ILE A 96 2.12 1.23 -2.09
C ILE A 96 3.34 1.79 -1.34
N ASN A 97 3.56 1.32 -0.11
CA ASN A 97 4.86 1.35 0.53
C ASN A 97 5.60 0.09 0.11
N PHE A 98 6.84 0.27 -0.33
CA PHE A 98 7.73 -0.81 -0.70
C PHE A 98 9.03 -0.66 0.08
N GLU A 99 9.29 -1.61 0.98
CA GLU A 99 10.38 -1.54 1.94
C GLU A 99 11.74 -1.89 1.30
N ASP A 100 12.79 -1.31 1.83
CA ASP A 100 14.19 -1.59 1.50
C ASP A 100 14.88 -2.48 2.53
N SER A 101 14.12 -3.08 3.44
CA SER A 101 14.62 -3.88 4.55
C SER A 101 14.06 -5.30 4.58
N THR A 102 14.83 -6.19 5.16
CA THR A 102 14.47 -7.56 5.50
C THR A 102 14.82 -7.81 6.96
N ARG A 103 14.47 -8.97 7.50
CA ARG A 103 14.94 -9.40 8.83
C ARG A 103 16.46 -9.51 8.92
N ALA A 104 17.18 -9.64 7.78
CA ALA A 104 18.63 -9.72 7.73
C ALA A 104 19.31 -8.34 7.63
N GLY A 105 18.56 -7.27 7.40
CA GLY A 105 19.07 -5.91 7.23
C GLY A 105 18.58 -5.24 5.95
N LEU A 106 19.25 -4.16 5.57
CA LEU A 106 18.93 -3.42 4.35
C LEU A 106 19.29 -4.23 3.10
N VAL A 107 18.47 -4.05 2.09
CA VAL A 107 18.71 -4.59 0.74
C VAL A 107 19.78 -3.76 0.04
N PRO A 108 20.64 -4.36 -0.79
CA PRO A 108 21.56 -3.60 -1.63
C PRO A 108 20.83 -2.54 -2.48
N LEU A 109 21.44 -1.36 -2.58
CA LEU A 109 20.79 -0.21 -3.25
C LEU A 109 20.44 -0.50 -4.70
N ASP A 110 21.30 -1.17 -5.43
CA ASP A 110 21.11 -1.56 -6.83
C ASP A 110 19.91 -2.50 -7.00
N GLU A 111 19.77 -3.49 -6.13
CA GLU A 111 18.61 -4.39 -6.11
C GLU A 111 17.31 -3.62 -5.83
N GLN A 112 17.33 -2.72 -4.85
CA GLN A 112 16.15 -1.91 -4.52
C GLN A 112 15.76 -0.98 -5.66
N MET A 113 16.74 -0.35 -6.31
CA MET A 113 16.51 0.53 -7.47
C MET A 113 15.94 -0.24 -8.65
N GLU A 114 16.43 -1.45 -8.93
CA GLU A 114 15.92 -2.33 -9.99
C GLU A 114 14.45 -2.71 -9.72
N ALA A 115 14.14 -3.13 -8.51
CA ALA A 115 12.78 -3.51 -8.11
C ALA A 115 11.79 -2.33 -8.24
N ILE A 116 12.16 -1.14 -7.75
CA ILE A 116 11.34 0.07 -7.89
C ILE A 116 11.16 0.44 -9.37
N GLY A 117 12.22 0.35 -10.18
CA GLY A 117 12.16 0.59 -11.61
C GLY A 117 11.19 -0.35 -12.33
N ALA A 118 11.22 -1.65 -11.99
CA ALA A 118 10.33 -2.67 -12.54
C ALA A 118 8.86 -2.44 -12.12
N ILE A 119 8.62 -2.11 -10.85
CA ILE A 119 7.28 -1.75 -10.35
C ILE A 119 6.73 -0.55 -11.13
N ARG A 120 7.51 0.53 -11.24
CA ARG A 120 7.07 1.73 -11.97
C ARG A 120 6.76 1.47 -13.43
N ALA A 121 7.60 0.70 -14.11
CA ALA A 121 7.37 0.32 -15.50
C ALA A 121 6.08 -0.50 -15.67
N ALA A 122 5.82 -1.42 -14.75
CA ALA A 122 4.63 -2.26 -14.78
C ALA A 122 3.32 -1.50 -14.56
N VAL A 123 3.33 -0.50 -13.68
CA VAL A 123 2.17 0.33 -13.37
C VAL A 123 1.97 1.42 -14.43
N ALA A 124 3.04 2.02 -14.97
CA ALA A 124 2.97 3.05 -16.00
C ALA A 124 2.35 2.57 -17.34
N LEU A 125 2.30 1.26 -17.56
CA LEU A 125 1.66 0.66 -18.73
C LEU A 125 0.12 0.50 -18.59
N SER A 126 -0.45 0.84 -17.43
CA SER A 126 -1.89 0.85 -17.21
C SER A 126 -2.44 2.24 -17.56
N PRO A 127 -3.30 2.38 -18.61
CA PRO A 127 -3.76 3.69 -19.11
C PRO A 127 -4.50 4.52 -18.05
N ASP A 128 -5.14 3.86 -17.10
CA ASP A 128 -6.12 4.48 -16.19
C ASP A 128 -5.50 5.16 -14.95
N TRP A 129 -4.22 4.90 -14.62
CA TRP A 129 -3.62 5.49 -13.42
C TRP A 129 -3.30 6.98 -13.55
N MET A 130 -3.07 7.46 -14.79
CA MET A 130 -2.80 8.88 -15.05
C MET A 130 -4.06 9.75 -14.86
N GLU A 131 -5.25 9.19 -15.09
CA GLU A 131 -6.52 9.90 -14.88
C GLU A 131 -6.91 9.92 -13.39
N ALA A 132 -6.59 8.87 -12.64
CA ALA A 132 -6.89 8.80 -11.20
C ALA A 132 -5.97 9.70 -10.35
N ALA A 133 -4.83 10.16 -10.88
CA ALA A 133 -3.85 11.01 -10.19
C ALA A 133 -4.00 12.51 -10.52
N ALA A 134 -4.90 12.88 -11.41
CA ALA A 134 -5.17 14.26 -11.82
C ALA A 134 -6.27 14.89 -10.97
#